data_77992763c4ef8b2adb3883ac17f5c843
#
_entry.id   77992763c4ef8b2adb3883ac17f5c843
#
_cell.length_a   1.000
_cell.length_b   1.000
_cell.length_c   1.000
_cell.angle_alpha   90.00
_cell.angle_beta   90.00
_cell.angle_gamma   90.00
#
_symmetry.space_group_name_H-M   'P 1'
#
loop_
_entity.id
_entity.type
_entity.pdbx_description
1 polymer ?
#
loop_
_entity_poly.entity_id
_entity_poly.type
_entity_poly.pdbx_seq_one_letter_code
_entity_poly.pdbx_strand_id
1 'polypeptide(L)'
;MTDTTLPERRNTMLENGGHRIHIIENFITPEDAQVLINEQRNPSATNPYPEYYKERFGGTAFPYNSIVMNILKKYGEKSNEVHKKQNGFLNDIYVFKAFGSWWTEGTKGDLHIDAQDPEPFIEWSTIIYLNGEPLNPDEHVDESLKYTGGRIYFPNQDFVYQPKRYSAVFFPSAGTEYIHGITKVLTGNRHTALYMHTSLPNHADPDFLLEGTVPKWKAVGYPLRNE
;
A
#
# COMPACT_ATOMS: atom_id res chain seq x y z
N MET A 1 27.23 1.15 8.96
CA MET A 1 27.11 -0.27 8.56
C MET A 1 26.26 -0.27 7.31
N THR A 2 26.85 -0.58 6.17
CA THR A 2 26.11 -0.71 4.91
C THR A 2 25.25 -1.96 5.00
N ASP A 3 23.99 -1.84 4.66
CA ASP A 3 23.02 -2.96 4.56
C ASP A 3 23.40 -3.82 3.34
N THR A 4 24.49 -4.59 3.47
CA THR A 4 25.14 -5.32 2.37
C THR A 4 24.70 -6.79 2.26
N THR A 5 23.66 -7.20 2.98
CA THR A 5 23.33 -8.64 3.11
C THR A 5 22.14 -9.12 2.28
N LEU A 6 21.44 -8.24 1.57
CA LEU A 6 20.32 -8.65 0.74
C LEU A 6 20.71 -8.62 -0.75
N PRO A 7 20.52 -9.72 -1.49
CA PRO A 7 20.82 -9.76 -2.91
C PRO A 7 19.93 -8.81 -3.70
N GLU A 8 20.52 -7.99 -4.56
CA GLU A 8 19.80 -7.24 -5.57
C GLU A 8 19.36 -8.20 -6.69
N ARG A 9 18.09 -8.54 -6.75
CA ARG A 9 17.51 -9.21 -7.92
C ARG A 9 16.58 -8.30 -8.68
N ARG A 10 16.82 -8.27 -9.99
CA ARG A 10 15.98 -7.56 -10.98
C ARG A 10 14.63 -8.25 -11.12
N ASN A 11 13.59 -7.44 -11.37
CA ASN A 11 12.26 -7.86 -11.80
C ASN A 11 12.34 -8.99 -12.82
N THR A 12 12.04 -10.21 -12.42
CA THR A 12 11.68 -11.25 -13.35
C THR A 12 10.25 -11.65 -13.07
N MET A 13 9.33 -11.20 -13.93
CA MET A 13 8.05 -11.89 -14.07
C MET A 13 8.37 -13.34 -14.41
N LEU A 14 8.11 -14.25 -13.53
CA LEU A 14 8.19 -15.67 -13.85
C LEU A 14 6.90 -16.07 -14.55
N GLU A 15 7.01 -16.32 -15.84
CA GLU A 15 5.96 -16.87 -16.69
C GLU A 15 5.64 -18.28 -16.26
N ASN A 16 5.36 -18.82 -15.32
CA ASN A 16 4.87 -20.16 -14.97
C ASN A 16 4.77 -20.36 -13.45
N GLY A 17 3.65 -20.02 -12.87
CA GLY A 17 3.26 -20.52 -11.53
C GLY A 17 4.12 -20.03 -10.37
N GLY A 18 5.05 -19.12 -10.60
CA GLY A 18 5.94 -18.51 -9.62
C GLY A 18 5.30 -17.30 -8.94
N HIS A 19 6.08 -16.43 -8.45
CA HIS A 19 5.77 -15.34 -7.57
C HIS A 19 4.63 -14.43 -8.06
N ARG A 20 3.66 -14.18 -7.16
CA ARG A 20 2.55 -13.25 -7.39
C ARG A 20 2.88 -11.84 -6.92
N ILE A 21 4.17 -11.47 -6.89
CA ILE A 21 4.61 -10.11 -6.57
C ILE A 21 4.80 -9.35 -7.88
N HIS A 22 4.08 -8.25 -8.04
CA HIS A 22 4.13 -7.43 -9.25
C HIS A 22 4.50 -6.01 -8.90
N ILE A 23 5.31 -5.39 -9.76
CA ILE A 23 5.63 -3.97 -9.67
C ILE A 23 5.07 -3.27 -10.91
N ILE A 24 4.38 -2.18 -10.69
CA ILE A 24 3.90 -1.30 -11.76
C ILE A 24 4.50 0.09 -11.53
N GLU A 25 5.35 0.52 -12.44
CA GLU A 25 5.89 1.88 -12.47
C GLU A 25 4.83 2.86 -13.01
N ASN A 26 4.90 4.13 -12.62
CA ASN A 26 3.91 5.16 -12.99
C ASN A 26 2.46 4.76 -12.65
N PHE A 27 2.28 4.09 -11.52
CA PHE A 27 0.96 3.65 -11.08
C PHE A 27 0.10 4.81 -10.60
N ILE A 28 0.66 5.74 -9.85
CA ILE A 28 0.02 6.98 -9.41
C ILE A 28 0.61 8.17 -10.15
N THR A 29 -0.20 9.20 -10.42
CA THR A 29 0.32 10.42 -11.04
C THR A 29 1.11 11.26 -10.04
N PRO A 30 2.08 12.07 -10.50
CA PRO A 30 2.83 12.96 -9.62
C PRO A 30 1.95 13.93 -8.83
N GLU A 31 0.90 14.44 -9.46
CA GLU A 31 -0.03 15.40 -8.87
C GLU A 31 -0.82 14.76 -7.71
N ASP A 32 -1.40 13.59 -7.93
CA ASP A 32 -2.13 12.85 -6.90
C ASP A 32 -1.21 12.43 -5.75
N ALA A 33 0.01 11.97 -6.07
CA ALA A 33 1.00 11.63 -5.06
C ALA A 33 1.39 12.85 -4.20
N GLN A 34 1.57 14.02 -4.82
CA GLN A 34 1.92 15.25 -4.11
C GLN A 34 0.79 15.71 -3.17
N VAL A 35 -0.48 15.58 -3.60
CA VAL A 35 -1.63 15.85 -2.73
C VAL A 35 -1.60 14.95 -1.51
N LEU A 36 -1.42 13.65 -1.69
CA LEU A 36 -1.37 12.68 -0.58
C LEU A 36 -0.19 12.95 0.37
N ILE A 37 1.00 13.30 -0.15
CA ILE A 37 2.15 13.66 0.68
C ILE A 37 1.87 14.92 1.51
N ASN A 38 1.29 15.94 0.89
CA ASN A 38 0.95 17.18 1.59
C ASN A 38 -0.03 16.93 2.72
N GLU A 39 -1.06 16.13 2.49
CA GLU A 39 -2.06 15.76 3.49
C GLU A 39 -1.50 14.87 4.61
N GLN A 40 -0.50 14.02 4.32
CA GLN A 40 0.21 13.30 5.37
C GLN A 40 1.05 14.23 6.26
N ARG A 41 1.70 15.22 5.66
CA ARG A 41 2.56 16.18 6.39
C ARG A 41 1.75 17.23 7.16
N ASN A 42 0.67 17.70 6.56
CA ASN A 42 -0.16 18.79 7.07
C ASN A 42 -1.65 18.44 6.89
N PRO A 43 -2.20 17.55 7.73
CA PRO A 43 -3.55 17.08 7.56
C PRO A 43 -4.56 18.22 7.65
N SER A 44 -5.38 18.38 6.60
CA SER A 44 -6.43 19.42 6.49
C SER A 44 -7.67 19.09 7.33
N ALA A 45 -7.82 17.84 7.75
CA ALA A 45 -8.92 17.36 8.60
C ALA A 45 -8.41 16.42 9.69
N THR A 46 -9.16 16.31 10.77
CA THR A 46 -8.86 15.39 11.86
C THR A 46 -9.05 13.94 11.36
N ASN A 47 -8.00 13.14 11.47
CA ASN A 47 -8.13 11.72 11.25
C ASN A 47 -8.94 11.08 12.39
N PRO A 48 -10.01 10.32 12.13
CA PRO A 48 -10.81 9.67 13.16
C PRO A 48 -10.01 8.60 13.96
N TYR A 49 -8.84 8.18 13.47
CA TYR A 49 -8.01 7.15 14.13
C TYR A 49 -6.54 7.56 14.29
N PRO A 50 -6.22 8.78 14.75
CA PRO A 50 -4.85 9.29 14.76
C PRO A 50 -3.89 8.47 15.63
N GLU A 51 -4.34 7.99 16.79
CA GLU A 51 -3.50 7.28 17.76
C GLU A 51 -3.13 5.87 17.26
N TYR A 52 -4.10 5.13 16.73
CA TYR A 52 -3.87 3.78 16.21
C TYR A 52 -2.77 3.73 15.14
N TYR A 53 -2.75 4.73 14.25
CA TYR A 53 -1.78 4.77 13.16
C TYR A 53 -0.42 5.34 13.57
N LYS A 54 -0.37 6.26 14.53
CA LYS A 54 0.89 6.77 15.10
C LYS A 54 1.70 5.67 15.77
N GLU A 55 1.04 4.84 16.58
CA GLU A 55 1.70 3.79 17.34
C GLU A 55 2.21 2.66 16.44
N ARG A 56 1.45 2.29 15.40
CA ARG A 56 1.78 1.13 14.56
C ARG A 56 2.70 1.42 13.39
N PHE A 57 2.64 2.61 12.80
CA PHE A 57 3.28 2.89 11.51
C PHE A 57 4.18 4.14 11.52
N GLY A 58 4.39 4.75 12.67
CA GLY A 58 5.25 5.94 12.80
C GLY A 58 4.75 7.17 12.02
N GLY A 59 3.53 7.11 11.46
CA GLY A 59 3.01 8.16 10.60
C GLY A 59 1.49 8.32 10.68
N THR A 60 1.01 9.41 10.14
CA THR A 60 -0.41 9.74 10.09
C THR A 60 -1.11 8.99 8.97
N ALA A 61 -2.25 8.39 9.27
CA ALA A 61 -3.22 8.01 8.26
C ALA A 61 -3.65 9.24 7.44
N PHE A 62 -4.19 9.00 6.25
CA PHE A 62 -4.75 10.09 5.47
C PHE A 62 -5.94 10.72 6.20
N PRO A 63 -6.07 12.06 6.17
CA PRO A 63 -7.27 12.72 6.67
C PRO A 63 -8.48 12.33 5.81
N TYR A 64 -9.63 12.24 6.46
CA TYR A 64 -10.87 11.87 5.82
C TYR A 64 -11.51 13.12 5.18
N ASN A 65 -11.02 13.53 4.01
CA ASN A 65 -11.59 14.63 3.23
C ASN A 65 -11.89 14.18 1.79
N SER A 66 -12.74 14.91 1.11
CA SER A 66 -13.25 14.54 -0.22
C SER A 66 -12.14 14.43 -1.29
N ILE A 67 -11.11 15.25 -1.20
CA ILE A 67 -10.00 15.24 -2.18
C ILE A 67 -9.19 13.96 -2.01
N VAL A 68 -8.77 13.67 -0.79
CA VAL A 68 -8.01 12.46 -0.45
C VAL A 68 -8.84 11.21 -0.79
N MET A 69 -10.11 11.17 -0.39
CA MET A 69 -10.97 10.02 -0.64
C MET A 69 -11.18 9.76 -2.13
N ASN A 70 -11.32 10.81 -2.96
CA ASN A 70 -11.42 10.63 -4.40
C ASN A 70 -10.15 10.03 -5.00
N ILE A 71 -8.97 10.46 -4.54
CA ILE A 71 -7.69 9.89 -4.96
C ILE A 71 -7.60 8.43 -4.49
N LEU A 72 -7.90 8.15 -3.22
CA LEU A 72 -7.85 6.79 -2.69
C LEU A 72 -8.81 5.84 -3.43
N LYS A 73 -10.04 6.28 -3.72
CA LYS A 73 -11.01 5.50 -4.53
C LYS A 73 -10.45 5.18 -5.91
N LYS A 74 -9.98 6.19 -6.63
CA LYS A 74 -9.39 6.03 -7.97
C LYS A 74 -8.30 4.95 -8.00
N TYR A 75 -7.37 4.98 -7.04
CA TYR A 75 -6.27 4.02 -7.01
C TYR A 75 -6.64 2.70 -6.34
N GLY A 76 -7.63 2.67 -5.46
CA GLY A 76 -8.24 1.46 -4.94
C GLY A 76 -8.90 0.64 -6.05
N GLU A 77 -9.73 1.26 -6.90
CA GLU A 77 -10.34 0.62 -8.07
C GLU A 77 -9.28 0.11 -9.06
N LYS A 78 -8.29 0.95 -9.38
CA LYS A 78 -7.17 0.55 -10.24
C LYS A 78 -6.40 -0.65 -9.66
N SER A 79 -6.22 -0.72 -8.35
CA SER A 79 -5.59 -1.84 -7.66
C SER A 79 -6.46 -3.11 -7.71
N ASN A 80 -7.77 -2.98 -7.51
CA ASN A 80 -8.71 -4.09 -7.65
C ASN A 80 -8.61 -4.73 -9.04
N GLU A 81 -8.54 -3.94 -10.11
CA GLU A 81 -8.41 -4.45 -11.47
C GLU A 81 -7.08 -5.20 -11.70
N VAL A 82 -5.98 -4.73 -11.10
CA VAL A 82 -4.70 -5.46 -11.15
C VAL A 82 -4.84 -6.81 -10.45
N HIS A 83 -5.38 -6.86 -9.24
CA HIS A 83 -5.55 -8.11 -8.50
C HIS A 83 -6.55 -9.05 -9.17
N LYS A 84 -7.66 -8.55 -9.73
CA LYS A 84 -8.60 -9.36 -10.53
C LYS A 84 -7.88 -10.04 -11.70
N LYS A 85 -7.07 -9.28 -12.44
CA LYS A 85 -6.29 -9.83 -13.55
C LYS A 85 -5.29 -10.90 -13.09
N GLN A 86 -4.60 -10.67 -11.99
CA GLN A 86 -3.65 -11.63 -11.41
C GLN A 86 -4.33 -12.89 -10.90
N ASN A 87 -5.56 -12.77 -10.42
CA ASN A 87 -6.38 -13.89 -9.96
C ASN A 87 -7.17 -14.59 -11.09
N GLY A 88 -6.88 -14.28 -12.36
CA GLY A 88 -7.53 -14.87 -13.53
C GLY A 88 -9.01 -14.53 -13.66
N PHE A 89 -9.45 -13.39 -13.08
CA PHE A 89 -10.84 -12.91 -13.05
C PHE A 89 -11.83 -13.88 -12.35
N LEU A 90 -11.33 -14.70 -11.44
CA LEU A 90 -12.17 -15.69 -10.73
C LEU A 90 -13.18 -15.04 -9.80
N ASN A 91 -12.81 -13.92 -9.16
CA ASN A 91 -13.65 -13.21 -8.20
C ASN A 91 -13.55 -11.70 -8.39
N ASP A 92 -14.59 -10.99 -7.97
CA ASP A 92 -14.49 -9.55 -7.76
C ASP A 92 -13.59 -9.27 -6.55
N ILE A 93 -12.80 -8.21 -6.64
CA ILE A 93 -11.90 -7.76 -5.59
C ILE A 93 -12.37 -6.39 -5.10
N TYR A 94 -12.35 -6.21 -3.81
CA TYR A 94 -12.81 -5.00 -3.13
C TYR A 94 -11.71 -4.46 -2.23
N VAL A 95 -11.65 -3.14 -2.07
CA VAL A 95 -10.84 -2.54 -1.01
C VAL A 95 -11.50 -2.85 0.33
N PHE A 96 -10.76 -3.50 1.22
CA PHE A 96 -11.16 -3.68 2.61
C PHE A 96 -10.75 -2.47 3.44
N LYS A 97 -9.53 -1.93 3.20
CA LYS A 97 -8.96 -0.87 3.99
C LYS A 97 -7.90 -0.12 3.18
N ALA A 98 -7.90 1.21 3.28
CA ALA A 98 -6.83 2.04 2.73
C ALA A 98 -6.32 3.01 3.79
N PHE A 99 -5.01 3.20 3.84
CA PHE A 99 -4.38 4.13 4.78
C PHE A 99 -3.03 4.64 4.26
N GLY A 100 -2.60 5.77 4.80
CA GLY A 100 -1.28 6.33 4.54
C GLY A 100 -0.25 5.84 5.54
N SER A 101 1.00 5.79 5.12
CA SER A 101 2.13 5.52 5.99
C SER A 101 3.25 6.51 5.68
N TRP A 102 3.72 7.19 6.71
CA TRP A 102 4.83 8.14 6.65
C TRP A 102 5.91 7.69 7.63
N TRP A 103 7.02 7.23 7.10
CA TRP A 103 8.14 6.70 7.88
C TRP A 103 9.35 7.64 7.77
N THR A 104 9.86 8.03 8.91
CA THR A 104 11.04 8.88 9.03
C THR A 104 12.32 8.04 9.11
N GLU A 105 13.45 8.70 9.02
CA GLU A 105 14.76 8.09 9.24
C GLU A 105 14.79 7.26 10.53
N GLY A 106 15.39 6.08 10.44
CA GLY A 106 15.48 5.13 11.55
C GLY A 106 14.34 4.12 11.63
N THR A 107 13.19 4.39 11.03
CA THR A 107 12.02 3.49 11.04
C THR A 107 12.26 2.27 10.16
N LYS A 108 11.80 1.11 10.60
CA LYS A 108 11.79 -0.16 9.87
C LYS A 108 10.47 -0.89 10.08
N GLY A 109 10.10 -1.82 9.19
CA GLY A 109 8.99 -2.74 9.38
C GLY A 109 9.50 -4.14 9.66
N ASP A 110 9.10 -4.72 10.78
CA ASP A 110 9.45 -6.09 11.11
C ASP A 110 8.72 -7.08 10.19
N LEU A 111 9.23 -8.29 10.10
CA LEU A 111 8.64 -9.35 9.28
C LEU A 111 7.22 -9.68 9.77
N HIS A 112 6.27 -9.68 8.84
CA HIS A 112 4.86 -10.00 9.11
C HIS A 112 4.15 -10.51 7.86
N ILE A 113 2.94 -10.99 8.08
CA ILE A 113 1.93 -11.30 7.07
C ILE A 113 0.78 -10.34 7.30
N ASP A 114 0.20 -9.76 6.24
CA ASP A 114 -0.91 -8.81 6.39
C ASP A 114 -2.21 -9.51 6.82
N ALA A 115 -2.44 -10.72 6.30
CA ALA A 115 -3.60 -11.54 6.65
C ALA A 115 -3.37 -12.31 7.95
N GLN A 116 -3.59 -11.68 9.09
CA GLN A 116 -3.49 -12.31 10.41
C GLN A 116 -4.65 -11.86 11.29
N ASP A 117 -4.86 -12.57 12.42
CA ASP A 117 -5.91 -12.19 13.36
C ASP A 117 -5.78 -10.72 13.82
N PRO A 118 -6.89 -9.97 13.83
CA PRO A 118 -8.28 -10.38 13.57
C PRO A 118 -8.74 -10.24 12.11
N GLU A 119 -7.85 -10.08 11.14
CA GLU A 119 -8.18 -9.76 9.74
C GLU A 119 -7.71 -10.86 8.74
N PRO A 120 -8.05 -12.16 8.94
CA PRO A 120 -7.59 -13.25 8.08
C PRO A 120 -8.20 -13.25 6.67
N PHE A 121 -9.20 -12.41 6.44
CA PHE A 121 -9.90 -12.26 5.16
C PHE A 121 -9.22 -11.27 4.21
N ILE A 122 -8.08 -10.70 4.58
CA ILE A 122 -7.23 -9.93 3.67
C ILE A 122 -6.53 -10.90 2.73
N GLU A 123 -6.79 -10.79 1.44
CA GLU A 123 -6.24 -11.71 0.43
C GLU A 123 -5.08 -11.11 -0.36
N TRP A 124 -5.12 -9.78 -0.56
CA TRP A 124 -4.16 -9.07 -1.37
C TRP A 124 -3.78 -7.74 -0.75
N SER A 125 -2.54 -7.32 -0.98
CA SER A 125 -2.01 -6.03 -0.55
C SER A 125 -1.42 -5.26 -1.71
N THR A 126 -1.60 -3.93 -1.66
CA THR A 126 -0.99 -2.98 -2.58
C THR A 126 -0.28 -1.91 -1.79
N ILE A 127 0.98 -1.66 -2.10
CA ILE A 127 1.74 -0.53 -1.55
C ILE A 127 2.07 0.42 -2.71
N ILE A 128 1.50 1.63 -2.68
CA ILE A 128 1.82 2.69 -3.63
C ILE A 128 2.88 3.60 -3.02
N TYR A 129 4.00 3.77 -3.69
CA TYR A 129 5.09 4.63 -3.27
C TYR A 129 4.87 6.04 -3.84
N LEU A 130 4.56 6.98 -2.95
CA LEU A 130 4.28 8.37 -3.32
C LEU A 130 5.57 9.13 -3.65
N ASN A 131 6.68 8.70 -3.05
CA ASN A 131 8.03 9.19 -3.30
C ASN A 131 9.03 8.02 -3.35
N GLY A 132 10.30 8.31 -3.63
CA GLY A 132 11.34 7.28 -3.75
C GLY A 132 12.42 7.66 -4.75
N GLU A 133 13.14 6.67 -5.24
CA GLU A 133 14.12 6.88 -6.29
C GLU A 133 13.45 7.39 -7.59
N PRO A 134 14.15 8.22 -8.38
CA PRO A 134 13.63 8.67 -9.67
C PRO A 134 13.40 7.50 -10.60
N LEU A 135 12.39 7.61 -11.48
CA LEU A 135 12.14 6.63 -12.53
C LEU A 135 13.26 6.62 -13.58
N ASN A 136 13.79 7.81 -13.88
CA ASN A 136 14.91 7.99 -14.78
C ASN A 136 16.10 8.62 -14.02
N PRO A 137 17.34 8.18 -14.25
CA PRO A 137 18.52 8.71 -13.56
C PRO A 137 18.72 10.23 -13.72
N ASP A 138 18.33 10.77 -14.88
CA ASP A 138 18.46 12.20 -15.20
C ASP A 138 17.32 13.07 -14.68
N GLU A 139 16.35 12.45 -14.00
CA GLU A 139 15.18 13.15 -13.50
C GLU A 139 15.54 13.98 -12.26
N HIS A 140 15.30 15.30 -12.33
CA HIS A 140 15.48 16.17 -11.18
C HIS A 140 14.37 15.88 -10.16
N VAL A 141 14.74 15.43 -8.98
CA VAL A 141 13.85 15.18 -7.85
C VAL A 141 14.14 16.21 -6.76
N ASP A 142 13.07 16.82 -6.23
CA ASP A 142 13.17 17.63 -5.02
C ASP A 142 13.79 16.77 -3.90
N GLU A 143 14.86 17.28 -3.28
CA GLU A 143 15.57 16.57 -2.19
C GLU A 143 14.62 16.18 -1.04
N SER A 144 13.58 16.99 -0.77
CA SER A 144 12.58 16.70 0.24
C SER A 144 11.72 15.45 -0.05
N LEU A 145 11.71 14.99 -1.29
CA LEU A 145 11.00 13.80 -1.75
C LEU A 145 11.91 12.58 -1.90
N LYS A 146 13.21 12.74 -1.68
CA LYS A 146 14.14 11.61 -1.72
C LYS A 146 14.21 10.92 -0.37
N TYR A 147 14.43 9.62 -0.40
CA TYR A 147 14.83 8.83 0.76
C TYR A 147 15.70 7.65 0.31
N THR A 148 16.47 7.09 1.22
CA THR A 148 17.27 5.90 0.98
C THR A 148 16.92 4.81 2.01
N GLY A 149 17.20 3.55 1.69
CA GLY A 149 16.70 2.44 2.49
C GLY A 149 15.21 2.23 2.28
N GLY A 150 14.50 1.76 3.30
CA GLY A 150 13.03 1.55 3.24
C GLY A 150 12.60 0.58 2.15
N ARG A 151 13.47 -0.37 1.76
CA ARG A 151 13.20 -1.42 0.77
C ARG A 151 12.17 -2.39 1.31
N ILE A 152 11.23 -2.80 0.48
CA ILE A 152 10.39 -3.96 0.81
C ILE A 152 11.14 -5.24 0.43
N TYR A 153 11.06 -6.24 1.29
CA TYR A 153 11.70 -7.53 1.04
C TYR A 153 10.81 -8.69 1.46
N PHE A 154 10.88 -9.77 0.70
CA PHE A 154 10.16 -11.03 0.91
C PHE A 154 11.21 -12.15 1.00
N PRO A 155 11.67 -12.52 2.20
CA PRO A 155 12.80 -13.44 2.36
C PRO A 155 12.53 -14.82 1.76
N ASN A 156 11.29 -15.32 1.85
CA ASN A 156 10.91 -16.63 1.32
C ASN A 156 10.71 -16.63 -0.22
N GLN A 157 10.82 -15.46 -0.85
CA GLN A 157 10.76 -15.29 -2.30
C GLN A 157 12.10 -14.85 -2.89
N ASP A 158 13.13 -14.68 -2.06
CA ASP A 158 14.41 -14.08 -2.45
C ASP A 158 14.22 -12.77 -3.26
N PHE A 159 13.29 -11.93 -2.77
CA PHE A 159 12.88 -10.73 -3.48
C PHE A 159 13.10 -9.49 -2.61
N VAL A 160 13.74 -8.48 -3.20
CA VAL A 160 13.95 -7.16 -2.59
C VAL A 160 13.68 -6.10 -3.63
N TYR A 161 12.92 -5.08 -3.25
CA TYR A 161 12.62 -3.96 -4.13
C TYR A 161 13.00 -2.63 -3.47
N GLN A 162 13.86 -1.85 -4.14
CA GLN A 162 14.09 -0.45 -3.82
C GLN A 162 12.99 0.38 -4.48
N PRO A 163 12.13 1.04 -3.69
CA PRO A 163 10.97 1.72 -4.25
C PRO A 163 11.36 2.89 -5.16
N LYS A 164 10.82 2.87 -6.37
CA LYS A 164 10.79 4.02 -7.26
C LYS A 164 9.54 4.85 -6.97
N ARG A 165 9.65 6.17 -7.06
CA ARG A 165 8.50 7.05 -6.89
C ARG A 165 7.40 6.75 -7.89
N TYR A 166 6.17 6.91 -7.46
CA TYR A 166 4.95 6.69 -8.25
C TYR A 166 4.74 5.23 -8.68
N SER A 167 5.55 4.30 -8.18
CA SER A 167 5.35 2.86 -8.41
C SER A 167 4.40 2.23 -7.40
N ALA A 168 3.92 1.04 -7.71
CA ALA A 168 3.16 0.22 -6.78
C ALA A 168 3.66 -1.22 -6.79
N VAL A 169 3.62 -1.86 -5.62
CA VAL A 169 3.89 -3.28 -5.43
C VAL A 169 2.60 -3.96 -5.02
N PHE A 170 2.29 -5.08 -5.70
CA PHE A 170 1.10 -5.90 -5.51
C PHE A 170 1.53 -7.29 -5.08
N PHE A 171 0.92 -7.85 -4.05
CA PHE A 171 1.28 -9.17 -3.55
C PHE A 171 0.12 -9.82 -2.77
N PRO A 172 0.09 -11.17 -2.67
CA PRO A 172 -0.83 -11.86 -1.77
C PRO A 172 -0.53 -11.53 -0.31
N SER A 173 -1.57 -11.36 0.49
CA SER A 173 -1.47 -11.01 1.91
C SER A 173 -1.33 -12.20 2.83
N ALA A 174 -1.66 -13.41 2.34
CA ALA A 174 -1.66 -14.64 3.10
C ALA A 174 -0.59 -15.62 2.60
N GLY A 175 -0.18 -16.51 3.49
CA GLY A 175 0.84 -17.53 3.21
C GLY A 175 2.23 -17.13 3.70
N THR A 176 2.95 -18.09 4.26
CA THR A 176 4.29 -17.87 4.80
C THR A 176 5.30 -17.47 3.73
N GLU A 177 5.05 -17.82 2.48
CA GLU A 177 5.84 -17.41 1.32
C GLU A 177 5.79 -15.90 1.07
N TYR A 178 4.76 -15.18 1.58
CA TYR A 178 4.61 -13.74 1.44
C TYR A 178 4.90 -12.97 2.73
N ILE A 179 5.55 -13.61 3.70
CA ILE A 179 6.16 -12.90 4.83
C ILE A 179 7.05 -11.80 4.26
N HIS A 180 6.84 -10.58 4.69
CA HIS A 180 7.61 -9.44 4.21
C HIS A 180 7.96 -8.47 5.32
N GLY A 181 8.92 -7.62 5.04
CA GLY A 181 9.34 -6.55 5.93
C GLY A 181 9.84 -5.34 5.16
N ILE A 182 10.12 -4.29 5.89
CA ILE A 182 10.69 -3.07 5.32
C ILE A 182 12.04 -2.82 5.99
N THR A 183 13.11 -2.69 5.19
CA THR A 183 14.42 -2.34 5.72
C THR A 183 14.39 -0.93 6.31
N LYS A 184 15.37 -0.62 7.14
CA LYS A 184 15.47 0.68 7.78
C LYS A 184 15.50 1.82 6.75
N VAL A 185 14.71 2.87 6.95
CA VAL A 185 14.87 4.16 6.27
C VAL A 185 16.16 4.79 6.73
N LEU A 186 17.10 5.01 5.83
CA LEU A 186 18.44 5.48 6.16
C LEU A 186 18.53 7.01 6.13
N THR A 187 17.83 7.64 5.19
CA THR A 187 17.74 9.10 5.07
C THR A 187 16.36 9.50 4.57
N GLY A 188 15.92 10.70 4.92
CA GLY A 188 14.68 11.28 4.41
C GLY A 188 13.40 10.66 4.97
N ASN A 189 12.31 10.82 4.23
CA ASN A 189 10.99 10.37 4.63
C ASN A 189 10.35 9.51 3.53
N ARG A 190 9.87 8.33 3.89
CA ARG A 190 9.17 7.40 3.01
C ARG A 190 7.67 7.59 3.15
N HIS A 191 7.00 7.98 2.07
CA HIS A 191 5.56 8.19 1.99
C HIS A 191 4.90 7.12 1.13
N THR A 192 3.86 6.48 1.65
CA THR A 192 3.11 5.44 0.92
C THR A 192 1.61 5.56 1.15
N ALA A 193 0.83 5.03 0.20
CA ALA A 193 -0.55 4.65 0.37
C ALA A 193 -0.66 3.13 0.30
N LEU A 194 -1.31 2.53 1.28
CA LEU A 194 -1.50 1.09 1.40
C LEU A 194 -2.96 0.74 1.20
N TYR A 195 -3.19 -0.36 0.50
CA TYR A 195 -4.51 -0.93 0.32
C TYR A 195 -4.47 -2.40 0.66
N MET A 196 -5.46 -2.83 1.41
CA MET A 196 -5.74 -4.22 1.69
C MET A 196 -7.03 -4.61 0.99
N HIS A 197 -7.05 -5.77 0.36
CA HIS A 197 -8.13 -6.19 -0.52
C HIS A 197 -8.67 -7.56 -0.13
N THR A 198 -9.95 -7.77 -0.45
CA THR A 198 -10.68 -9.02 -0.18
C THR A 198 -11.61 -9.36 -1.35
N SER A 199 -11.87 -10.63 -1.59
CA SER A 199 -12.93 -11.08 -2.49
C SER A 199 -14.29 -11.17 -1.80
N LEU A 200 -14.35 -10.94 -0.49
CA LEU A 200 -15.56 -11.05 0.32
C LEU A 200 -16.28 -9.69 0.36
N PRO A 201 -17.41 -9.53 -0.34
CA PRO A 201 -18.10 -8.23 -0.44
C PRO A 201 -18.65 -7.72 0.90
N ASN A 202 -18.85 -8.60 1.87
CA ASN A 202 -19.27 -8.24 3.22
C ASN A 202 -18.14 -7.63 4.08
N HIS A 203 -16.90 -7.72 3.63
CA HIS A 203 -15.75 -7.08 4.26
C HIS A 203 -15.24 -5.86 3.47
N ALA A 204 -15.89 -5.55 2.32
CA ALA A 204 -15.54 -4.35 1.56
C ALA A 204 -15.77 -3.08 2.38
N ASP A 205 -14.84 -2.14 2.33
CA ASP A 205 -15.03 -0.83 2.94
C ASP A 205 -16.11 -0.05 2.16
N PRO A 206 -17.20 0.37 2.80
CA PRO A 206 -18.31 1.04 2.15
C PRO A 206 -17.92 2.33 1.43
N ASP A 207 -16.90 3.00 1.92
CA ASP A 207 -16.43 4.24 1.32
C ASP A 207 -15.72 4.04 -0.03
N PHE A 208 -15.31 2.80 -0.31
CA PHE A 208 -14.69 2.40 -1.58
C PHE A 208 -15.64 1.70 -2.54
N LEU A 209 -16.89 1.52 -2.16
CA LEU A 209 -17.88 0.94 -3.06
C LEU A 209 -18.39 2.01 -4.04
N LEU A 210 -18.61 1.60 -5.29
CA LEU A 210 -19.23 2.45 -6.29
C LEU A 210 -20.64 2.86 -5.83
N GLU A 211 -21.05 4.09 -6.17
CA GLU A 211 -22.42 4.56 -5.93
C GLU A 211 -23.42 3.56 -6.51
N GLY A 212 -24.38 3.17 -5.69
CA GLY A 212 -25.39 2.17 -6.05
C GLY A 212 -25.05 0.71 -5.69
N THR A 213 -23.80 0.42 -5.32
CA THR A 213 -23.43 -0.89 -4.79
C THR A 213 -23.75 -0.93 -3.31
N VAL A 214 -24.88 -1.53 -2.92
CA VAL A 214 -25.21 -1.75 -1.50
C VAL A 214 -24.51 -3.03 -1.05
N PRO A 215 -23.54 -2.96 -0.13
CA PRO A 215 -22.89 -4.15 0.38
C PRO A 215 -23.94 -5.06 1.04
N LYS A 216 -23.85 -6.36 0.80
CA LYS A 216 -24.77 -7.35 1.43
C LYS A 216 -24.73 -7.27 2.97
N TRP A 217 -23.64 -6.82 3.58
CA TRP A 217 -23.53 -6.66 5.03
C TRP A 217 -24.39 -5.52 5.58
N LYS A 218 -24.75 -4.47 4.80
CA LYS A 218 -25.78 -3.50 5.22
C LYS A 218 -27.12 -4.18 5.46
N ALA A 219 -27.39 -5.28 4.76
CA ALA A 219 -28.62 -6.06 4.94
C ALA A 219 -28.60 -6.98 6.18
N VAL A 220 -27.42 -7.23 6.76
CA VAL A 220 -27.26 -8.11 7.94
C VAL A 220 -26.93 -7.37 9.25
N GLY A 221 -27.02 -6.03 9.27
CA GLY A 221 -26.98 -5.26 10.51
C GLY A 221 -25.63 -5.11 11.18
N TYR A 222 -24.53 -5.21 10.43
CA TYR A 222 -23.22 -4.80 10.96
C TYR A 222 -23.24 -3.30 11.25
N PRO A 223 -22.77 -2.85 12.41
CA PRO A 223 -22.74 -1.42 12.71
C PRO A 223 -21.88 -0.70 11.69
N LEU A 224 -22.46 0.31 11.06
CA LEU A 224 -21.70 1.29 10.31
C LEU A 224 -20.60 1.83 11.23
N ARG A 225 -19.38 1.99 10.72
CA ARG A 225 -18.36 2.76 11.40
C ARG A 225 -18.97 4.14 11.69
N ASN A 226 -19.32 4.34 12.94
CA ASN A 226 -19.84 5.54 13.57
C ASN A 226 -20.31 6.67 12.63
N GLU A 227 -21.61 6.80 12.51
CA GLU A 227 -22.22 8.11 12.35
C GLU A 227 -21.89 9.02 13.54
#